data_0e5b30faa7ffe38e929c3ab00e6ea927
#
_entry.id   0e5b30faa7ffe38e929c3ab00e6ea927
#
_cell.length_a   1.000
_cell.length_b   1.000
_cell.length_c   1.000
_cell.angle_alpha   90.00
_cell.angle_beta   90.00
_cell.angle_gamma   90.00
#
_symmetry.space_group_name_H-M   'P 1'
#
loop_
_entity.id
_entity.type
_entity.pdbx_description
1 polymer ?
#
loop_
_entity_poly.entity_id
_entity_poly.type
_entity_poly.pdbx_seq_one_letter_code
_entity_poly.pdbx_strand_id
1 'polypeptide(L)'
;DKQALRFSCKISGIFLLHLSFMLAKSSPDAPFARALLTWYEQFGRKNLPWQQNKTLYGVWLSEVMLQQTQVATVIPYFERFIKTFPNVNALADAPLDEVLHLWTGLGYYARARNLHKAAQIIRDCYHGEFPTDFQQILDLPGIGRSTAGAILSSCLNAPYPILDGNVKRVLSRYFAVSGWSGDKKTEQHLWELSAKVTPILQVADFNQAMMDIGAMVCTRSKPKCQLCPLRVDCQANLTDSQAKYPTKKPKKNLPERESYFLILSK
;
A
#
# COMPACT_ATOMS: atom_id res chain seq x y z
N ASP A 1 -38.08 7.16 16.22
CA ASP A 1 -36.91 7.85 16.84
C ASP A 1 -35.71 7.76 15.89
N LYS A 2 -35.52 8.85 15.12
CA LYS A 2 -34.41 9.03 14.21
C LYS A 2 -33.24 9.61 15.03
N GLN A 3 -32.37 8.77 15.59
CA GLN A 3 -31.08 9.24 16.04
C GLN A 3 -30.17 9.48 14.83
N ALA A 4 -30.16 10.72 14.40
CA ALA A 4 -29.21 11.22 13.41
C ALA A 4 -27.79 11.14 13.98
N LEU A 5 -27.00 10.19 13.49
CA LEU A 5 -25.56 10.17 13.65
C LEU A 5 -24.97 11.39 12.89
N ARG A 6 -24.88 12.51 13.59
CA ARG A 6 -24.10 13.65 13.16
C ARG A 6 -22.61 13.30 13.29
N PHE A 7 -22.02 12.78 12.24
CA PHE A 7 -20.57 12.82 12.10
C PHE A 7 -20.16 14.28 11.92
N SER A 8 -19.62 14.86 12.98
CA SER A 8 -19.01 16.18 12.92
C SER A 8 -17.75 16.08 12.06
N CYS A 9 -17.77 16.62 10.85
CA CYS A 9 -16.57 16.87 10.05
C CYS A 9 -15.73 17.92 10.79
N LYS A 10 -14.83 17.48 11.66
CA LYS A 10 -13.83 18.35 12.27
C LYS A 10 -12.73 18.64 11.26
N ILE A 11 -12.78 19.81 10.67
CA ILE A 11 -11.66 20.41 9.93
C ILE A 11 -10.67 20.90 11.00
N SER A 12 -9.69 20.07 11.33
CA SER A 12 -8.60 20.47 12.25
C SER A 12 -7.50 21.16 11.47
N GLY A 13 -7.43 22.47 11.58
CA GLY A 13 -6.31 23.26 11.07
C GLY A 13 -5.06 23.02 11.90
N ILE A 14 -4.12 22.26 11.37
CA ILE A 14 -2.73 22.20 11.85
C ILE A 14 -1.80 22.30 10.63
N PHE A 15 -1.51 23.54 10.25
CA PHE A 15 -0.71 23.87 9.06
C PHE A 15 0.81 23.96 9.34
N LEU A 16 1.28 23.76 10.56
CA LEU A 16 2.64 24.16 10.98
C LEU A 16 3.66 23.03 11.24
N LEU A 17 3.27 21.78 11.22
CA LEU A 17 4.22 20.66 11.50
C LEU A 17 4.75 19.93 10.25
N HIS A 18 4.24 20.24 9.06
CA HIS A 18 4.61 19.56 7.82
C HIS A 18 5.91 20.08 7.15
N LEU A 19 6.37 21.27 7.50
CA LEU A 19 7.55 21.89 6.85
C LEU A 19 8.88 21.28 7.31
N SER A 20 8.97 20.79 8.54
CA SER A 20 10.21 20.20 9.08
C SER A 20 10.54 18.79 8.53
N PHE A 21 9.56 18.07 7.99
CA PHE A 21 9.77 16.72 7.44
C PHE A 21 10.27 16.73 5.99
N MET A 22 10.22 17.88 5.32
CA MET A 22 10.60 18.02 3.91
C MET A 22 12.12 18.18 3.68
N LEU A 23 12.92 18.46 4.69
CA LEU A 23 14.33 18.87 4.54
C LEU A 23 15.34 17.72 4.38
N ALA A 24 14.92 16.45 4.38
CA ALA A 24 15.81 15.29 4.26
C ALA A 24 15.50 14.37 3.07
N LYS A 25 14.87 14.89 2.00
CA LYS A 25 14.52 14.05 0.84
C LYS A 25 15.67 13.95 -0.15
N SER A 26 15.92 12.74 -0.65
CA SER A 26 16.96 12.50 -1.63
C SER A 26 16.64 13.17 -2.97
N SER A 27 17.68 13.67 -3.65
CA SER A 27 17.57 14.05 -5.07
C SER A 27 17.22 12.82 -5.92
N PRO A 28 16.47 12.95 -7.03
CA PRO A 28 16.29 11.88 -8.01
C PRO A 28 17.62 11.37 -8.57
N ASP A 29 18.66 12.17 -8.48
CA ASP A 29 20.05 11.81 -8.84
C ASP A 29 20.78 10.98 -7.78
N ALA A 30 20.20 10.76 -6.60
CA ALA A 30 20.77 9.86 -5.61
C ALA A 30 20.93 8.45 -6.22
N PRO A 31 22.08 7.78 -6.00
CA PRO A 31 22.39 6.51 -6.68
C PRO A 31 21.29 5.46 -6.59
N PHE A 32 20.64 5.33 -5.45
CA PHE A 32 19.52 4.39 -5.25
C PHE A 32 18.33 4.71 -6.17
N ALA A 33 17.87 5.96 -6.14
CA ALA A 33 16.68 6.39 -6.91
C ALA A 33 16.96 6.30 -8.43
N ARG A 34 18.13 6.77 -8.87
CA ARG A 34 18.56 6.73 -10.26
C ARG A 34 18.60 5.29 -10.80
N ALA A 35 19.29 4.39 -10.10
CA ALA A 35 19.40 3.00 -10.53
C ALA A 35 18.01 2.34 -10.66
N LEU A 36 17.11 2.63 -9.71
CA LEU A 36 15.77 2.06 -9.70
C LEU A 36 14.88 2.65 -10.81
N LEU A 37 14.92 3.96 -11.03
CA LEU A 37 14.15 4.62 -12.10
C LEU A 37 14.62 4.18 -13.49
N THR A 38 15.93 4.11 -13.73
CA THR A 38 16.49 3.59 -15.00
C THR A 38 16.03 2.15 -15.27
N TRP A 39 16.01 1.30 -14.24
CA TRP A 39 15.48 -0.06 -14.37
C TRP A 39 13.98 -0.06 -14.67
N TYR A 40 13.21 0.81 -14.01
CA TYR A 40 11.76 0.91 -14.20
C TYR A 40 11.39 1.35 -15.62
N GLU A 41 12.16 2.23 -16.23
CA GLU A 41 11.95 2.66 -17.61
C GLU A 41 11.94 1.48 -18.57
N GLN A 42 12.79 0.48 -18.35
CA GLN A 42 12.97 -0.66 -19.23
C GLN A 42 12.09 -1.86 -18.88
N PHE A 43 11.91 -2.13 -17.58
CA PHE A 43 11.35 -3.38 -17.07
C PHE A 43 10.12 -3.20 -16.17
N GLY A 44 9.76 -1.98 -15.82
CA GLY A 44 8.61 -1.70 -14.96
C GLY A 44 7.27 -2.03 -15.62
N ARG A 45 6.30 -2.42 -14.80
CA ARG A 45 4.92 -2.68 -15.25
C ARG A 45 4.21 -1.36 -15.46
N LYS A 46 3.94 -1.00 -16.71
CA LYS A 46 3.30 0.26 -17.12
C LYS A 46 1.88 0.07 -17.66
N ASN A 47 1.47 -1.18 -17.88
CA ASN A 47 0.22 -1.52 -18.55
C ASN A 47 -0.84 -2.10 -17.61
N LEU A 48 -0.76 -1.81 -16.32
CA LEU A 48 -1.80 -2.22 -15.39
C LEU A 48 -3.05 -1.34 -15.58
N PRO A 49 -4.28 -1.89 -15.50
CA PRO A 49 -5.51 -1.14 -15.80
C PRO A 49 -5.63 0.18 -15.03
N TRP A 50 -5.25 0.18 -13.76
CA TRP A 50 -5.27 1.38 -12.92
C TRP A 50 -4.16 2.41 -13.21
N GLN A 51 -3.24 2.09 -14.12
CA GLN A 51 -2.18 3.01 -14.57
C GLN A 51 -2.52 3.71 -15.88
N GLN A 52 -3.46 3.17 -16.67
CA GLN A 52 -3.78 3.70 -18.01
C GLN A 52 -4.53 5.04 -17.91
N ASN A 53 -5.56 5.12 -17.08
CA ASN A 53 -6.31 6.34 -16.80
C ASN A 53 -6.31 6.60 -15.31
N LYS A 54 -5.21 7.18 -14.79
CA LYS A 54 -5.03 7.40 -13.35
C LYS A 54 -6.04 8.41 -12.82
N THR A 55 -6.91 7.96 -11.95
CA THR A 55 -7.76 8.79 -11.11
C THR A 55 -7.52 8.43 -9.66
N LEU A 56 -7.74 9.37 -8.74
CA LEU A 56 -7.62 9.11 -7.30
C LEU A 56 -8.51 7.94 -6.86
N TYR A 57 -9.73 7.87 -7.39
CA TYR A 57 -10.66 6.77 -7.16
C TYR A 57 -10.12 5.42 -7.68
N GLY A 58 -9.67 5.38 -8.92
CA GLY A 58 -9.17 4.14 -9.54
C GLY A 58 -7.91 3.61 -8.86
N VAL A 59 -6.97 4.50 -8.53
CA VAL A 59 -5.74 4.13 -7.81
C VAL A 59 -6.09 3.64 -6.39
N TRP A 60 -6.95 4.36 -5.66
CA TRP A 60 -7.41 3.92 -4.34
C TRP A 60 -8.06 2.54 -4.38
N LEU A 61 -8.98 2.30 -5.31
CA LEU A 61 -9.63 1.02 -5.49
C LEU A 61 -8.62 -0.10 -5.72
N SER A 62 -7.66 0.12 -6.62
CA SER A 62 -6.60 -0.87 -6.91
C SER A 62 -5.72 -1.14 -5.68
N GLU A 63 -5.31 -0.11 -4.95
CA GLU A 63 -4.50 -0.24 -3.74
C GLU A 63 -5.21 -1.08 -2.67
N VAL A 64 -6.52 -0.86 -2.47
CA VAL A 64 -7.31 -1.66 -1.53
C VAL A 64 -7.46 -3.11 -2.00
N MET A 65 -7.67 -3.34 -3.29
CA MET A 65 -7.77 -4.70 -3.86
C MET A 65 -6.44 -5.45 -3.78
N LEU A 66 -5.31 -4.76 -3.96
CA LEU A 66 -3.96 -5.33 -3.93
C LEU A 66 -3.47 -5.68 -2.51
N GLN A 67 -4.13 -5.20 -1.45
CA GLN A 67 -3.77 -5.60 -0.09
C GLN A 67 -3.86 -7.12 0.07
N GLN A 68 -2.71 -7.78 0.20
CA GLN A 68 -2.57 -9.24 0.35
C GLN A 68 -3.14 -10.07 -0.83
N THR A 69 -3.32 -9.46 -2.01
CA THR A 69 -3.81 -10.14 -3.22
C THR A 69 -2.85 -9.89 -4.38
N GLN A 70 -2.64 -10.89 -5.22
CA GLN A 70 -1.74 -10.79 -6.37
C GLN A 70 -2.36 -9.97 -7.51
N VAL A 71 -1.52 -9.26 -8.26
CA VAL A 71 -1.93 -8.41 -9.39
C VAL A 71 -2.78 -9.16 -10.42
N ALA A 72 -2.36 -10.36 -10.82
CA ALA A 72 -3.11 -11.16 -11.81
C ALA A 72 -4.54 -11.51 -11.34
N THR A 73 -4.73 -11.68 -10.03
CA THR A 73 -6.07 -11.90 -9.44
C THR A 73 -6.88 -10.61 -9.43
N VAL A 74 -6.24 -9.47 -9.15
CA VAL A 74 -6.94 -8.17 -8.99
C VAL A 74 -7.44 -7.62 -10.33
N ILE A 75 -6.71 -7.78 -11.43
CA ILE A 75 -7.07 -7.20 -12.74
C ILE A 75 -8.53 -7.42 -13.12
N PRO A 76 -9.05 -8.67 -13.21
CA PRO A 76 -10.45 -8.89 -13.63
C PRO A 76 -11.47 -8.36 -12.63
N TYR A 77 -11.12 -8.25 -11.34
CA TYR A 77 -12.00 -7.63 -10.34
C TYR A 77 -12.05 -6.12 -10.49
N PHE A 78 -10.91 -5.49 -10.67
CA PHE A 78 -10.81 -4.06 -10.88
C PHE A 78 -11.63 -3.61 -12.09
N GLU A 79 -11.48 -4.30 -13.23
CA GLU A 79 -12.20 -3.99 -14.46
C GLU A 79 -13.72 -4.10 -14.28
N ARG A 80 -14.21 -5.16 -13.63
CA ARG A 80 -15.65 -5.30 -13.32
C ARG A 80 -16.13 -4.21 -12.36
N PHE A 81 -15.34 -3.89 -11.33
CA PHE A 81 -15.69 -2.89 -10.33
C PHE A 81 -15.81 -1.49 -10.92
N ILE A 82 -14.82 -1.07 -11.73
CA ILE A 82 -14.84 0.22 -12.43
C ILE A 82 -15.99 0.32 -13.43
N LYS A 83 -16.33 -0.79 -14.08
CA LYS A 83 -17.49 -0.83 -15.00
C LYS A 83 -18.80 -0.64 -14.27
N THR A 84 -18.98 -1.24 -13.09
CA THR A 84 -20.21 -1.16 -12.30
C THR A 84 -20.27 0.12 -11.46
N PHE A 85 -19.17 0.50 -10.85
CA PHE A 85 -19.03 1.69 -10.02
C PHE A 85 -17.95 2.61 -10.61
N PRO A 86 -18.27 3.42 -11.63
CA PRO A 86 -17.28 4.20 -12.38
C PRO A 86 -16.66 5.36 -11.59
N ASN A 87 -17.26 5.73 -10.46
CA ASN A 87 -16.81 6.79 -9.59
C ASN A 87 -17.17 6.51 -8.13
N VAL A 88 -16.67 7.35 -7.22
CA VAL A 88 -16.88 7.18 -5.78
C VAL A 88 -18.35 7.30 -5.37
N ASN A 89 -19.13 8.14 -6.04
CA ASN A 89 -20.55 8.33 -5.73
C ASN A 89 -21.35 7.07 -6.09
N ALA A 90 -21.13 6.49 -7.27
CA ALA A 90 -21.76 5.24 -7.67
C ALA A 90 -21.45 4.10 -6.68
N LEU A 91 -20.21 4.03 -6.18
CA LEU A 91 -19.84 3.07 -5.15
C LEU A 91 -20.52 3.36 -3.81
N ALA A 92 -20.60 4.64 -3.41
CA ALA A 92 -21.21 5.05 -2.14
C ALA A 92 -22.73 4.83 -2.09
N ASP A 93 -23.40 5.00 -3.24
CA ASP A 93 -24.86 4.86 -3.37
C ASP A 93 -25.32 3.39 -3.51
N ALA A 94 -24.39 2.50 -3.88
CA ALA A 94 -24.70 1.08 -4.05
C ALA A 94 -25.06 0.41 -2.72
N PRO A 95 -25.98 -0.57 -2.72
CA PRO A 95 -26.19 -1.44 -1.57
C PRO A 95 -24.91 -2.21 -1.22
N LEU A 96 -24.60 -2.33 0.08
CA LEU A 96 -23.39 -3.04 0.53
C LEU A 96 -23.33 -4.48 0.00
N ASP A 97 -24.46 -5.15 -0.11
CA ASP A 97 -24.54 -6.54 -0.61
C ASP A 97 -24.10 -6.64 -2.07
N GLU A 98 -24.41 -5.66 -2.91
CA GLU A 98 -23.92 -5.60 -4.29
C GLU A 98 -22.39 -5.43 -4.35
N VAL A 99 -21.84 -4.55 -3.52
CA VAL A 99 -20.39 -4.35 -3.39
C VAL A 99 -19.71 -5.66 -2.95
N LEU A 100 -20.27 -6.34 -1.95
CA LEU A 100 -19.74 -7.62 -1.45
C LEU A 100 -19.89 -8.75 -2.48
N HIS A 101 -20.96 -8.75 -3.26
CA HIS A 101 -21.15 -9.72 -4.34
C HIS A 101 -20.05 -9.59 -5.41
N LEU A 102 -19.76 -8.37 -5.88
CA LEU A 102 -18.67 -8.12 -6.84
C LEU A 102 -17.28 -8.41 -6.26
N TRP A 103 -17.12 -8.35 -4.93
CA TRP A 103 -15.86 -8.65 -4.23
C TRP A 103 -15.65 -10.16 -4.00
N THR A 104 -16.69 -10.99 -4.23
CA THR A 104 -16.66 -12.43 -3.94
C THR A 104 -15.50 -13.10 -4.68
N GLY A 105 -14.66 -13.83 -3.95
CA GLY A 105 -13.46 -14.48 -4.46
C GLY A 105 -12.14 -13.74 -4.17
N LEU A 106 -12.17 -12.42 -3.89
CA LEU A 106 -10.96 -11.68 -3.47
C LEU A 106 -10.55 -11.95 -2.02
N GLY A 107 -11.49 -12.41 -1.18
CA GLY A 107 -11.25 -12.62 0.25
C GLY A 107 -11.11 -11.32 1.05
N TYR A 108 -10.85 -11.46 2.36
CA TYR A 108 -10.67 -10.31 3.26
C TYR A 108 -11.77 -9.25 3.13
N TYR A 109 -13.03 -9.65 3.27
CA TYR A 109 -14.22 -8.81 3.04
C TYR A 109 -14.28 -7.53 3.89
N ALA A 110 -13.50 -7.44 4.97
CA ALA A 110 -13.35 -6.19 5.71
C ALA A 110 -12.83 -5.05 4.84
N ARG A 111 -12.02 -5.34 3.80
CA ARG A 111 -11.53 -4.33 2.85
C ARG A 111 -12.68 -3.74 2.03
N ALA A 112 -13.59 -4.59 1.53
CA ALA A 112 -14.76 -4.13 0.78
C ALA A 112 -15.71 -3.29 1.65
N ARG A 113 -15.96 -3.71 2.89
CA ARG A 113 -16.76 -2.93 3.84
C ARG A 113 -16.14 -1.57 4.16
N ASN A 114 -14.83 -1.53 4.37
CA ASN A 114 -14.11 -0.28 4.61
C ASN A 114 -14.09 0.61 3.36
N LEU A 115 -13.89 0.02 2.18
CA LEU A 115 -13.94 0.71 0.89
C LEU A 115 -15.31 1.40 0.69
N HIS A 116 -16.40 0.67 0.90
CA HIS A 116 -17.76 1.20 0.79
C HIS A 116 -18.03 2.31 1.81
N LYS A 117 -17.65 2.09 3.08
CA LYS A 117 -17.77 3.11 4.13
C LYS A 117 -16.96 4.37 3.83
N ALA A 118 -15.74 4.22 3.31
CA ALA A 118 -14.91 5.35 2.91
C ALA A 118 -15.52 6.11 1.72
N ALA A 119 -16.11 5.40 0.73
CA ALA A 119 -16.84 6.03 -0.37
C ALA A 119 -18.02 6.89 0.13
N GLN A 120 -18.79 6.40 1.10
CA GLN A 120 -19.87 7.17 1.72
C GLN A 120 -19.35 8.43 2.42
N ILE A 121 -18.23 8.34 3.15
CA ILE A 121 -17.61 9.51 3.78
C ILE A 121 -17.16 10.53 2.70
N ILE A 122 -16.56 10.06 1.60
CA ILE A 122 -16.14 10.95 0.51
C ILE A 122 -17.35 11.65 -0.12
N ARG A 123 -18.45 10.93 -0.38
CA ARG A 123 -19.68 11.50 -0.90
C ARG A 123 -20.24 12.55 0.07
N ASP A 124 -20.36 12.23 1.35
CA ASP A 124 -21.11 13.02 2.32
C ASP A 124 -20.30 14.21 2.89
N CYS A 125 -18.97 14.03 3.09
CA CYS A 125 -18.11 15.04 3.70
C CYS A 125 -17.24 15.81 2.68
N TYR A 126 -16.99 15.24 1.50
CA TYR A 126 -16.16 15.85 0.47
C TYR A 126 -16.90 16.04 -0.87
N HIS A 127 -18.26 16.04 -0.83
CA HIS A 127 -19.13 16.29 -1.99
C HIS A 127 -18.85 15.35 -3.19
N GLY A 128 -18.40 14.16 -2.94
CA GLY A 128 -18.03 13.17 -3.97
C GLY A 128 -16.66 13.40 -4.62
N GLU A 129 -15.92 14.41 -4.18
CA GLU A 129 -14.56 14.67 -4.62
C GLU A 129 -13.55 13.96 -3.70
N PHE A 130 -12.66 13.18 -4.28
CA PHE A 130 -11.65 12.47 -3.49
C PHE A 130 -10.67 13.46 -2.86
N PRO A 131 -10.45 13.43 -1.53
CA PRO A 131 -9.57 14.38 -0.87
C PRO A 131 -8.12 14.25 -1.37
N THR A 132 -7.39 15.37 -1.38
CA THR A 132 -5.98 15.44 -1.80
C THR A 132 -5.02 15.74 -0.66
N ASP A 133 -5.54 16.01 0.53
CA ASP A 133 -4.76 16.16 1.75
C ASP A 133 -4.42 14.79 2.35
N PHE A 134 -3.16 14.62 2.78
CA PHE A 134 -2.66 13.34 3.29
C PHE A 134 -3.42 12.88 4.54
N GLN A 135 -3.73 13.80 5.47
CA GLN A 135 -4.40 13.44 6.70
C GLN A 135 -5.87 13.10 6.45
N GLN A 136 -6.54 13.83 5.58
CA GLN A 136 -7.92 13.50 5.19
C GLN A 136 -8.04 12.12 4.55
N ILE A 137 -7.06 11.74 3.70
CA ILE A 137 -7.02 10.40 3.12
C ILE A 137 -6.72 9.34 4.19
N LEU A 138 -5.79 9.63 5.10
CA LEU A 138 -5.40 8.70 6.18
C LEU A 138 -6.55 8.42 7.15
N ASP A 139 -7.46 9.38 7.34
CA ASP A 139 -8.63 9.25 8.21
C ASP A 139 -9.76 8.40 7.60
N LEU A 140 -9.67 8.08 6.31
CA LEU A 140 -10.65 7.21 5.64
C LEU A 140 -10.49 5.74 6.08
N PRO A 141 -11.62 5.04 6.33
CA PRO A 141 -11.60 3.64 6.75
C PRO A 141 -10.80 2.74 5.81
N GLY A 142 -9.90 1.94 6.37
CA GLY A 142 -9.09 0.97 5.62
C GLY A 142 -7.89 1.55 4.89
N ILE A 143 -7.62 2.83 5.01
CA ILE A 143 -6.43 3.49 4.44
C ILE A 143 -5.38 3.68 5.52
N GLY A 144 -4.22 3.07 5.31
CA GLY A 144 -3.03 3.29 6.13
C GLY A 144 -2.03 4.24 5.44
N ARG A 145 -0.99 4.62 6.19
CA ARG A 145 0.05 5.55 5.74
C ARG A 145 0.64 5.20 4.36
N SER A 146 0.90 3.90 4.11
CA SER A 146 1.45 3.45 2.82
C SER A 146 0.45 3.62 1.67
N THR A 147 -0.81 3.28 1.90
CA THR A 147 -1.88 3.44 0.90
C THR A 147 -2.13 4.91 0.58
N ALA A 148 -2.20 5.79 1.60
CA ALA A 148 -2.33 7.23 1.40
C ALA A 148 -1.15 7.80 0.59
N GLY A 149 0.08 7.40 0.92
CA GLY A 149 1.26 7.77 0.17
C GLY A 149 1.23 7.28 -1.29
N ALA A 150 0.79 6.03 -1.53
CA ALA A 150 0.68 5.48 -2.88
C ALA A 150 -0.35 6.22 -3.75
N ILE A 151 -1.51 6.55 -3.19
CA ILE A 151 -2.56 7.31 -3.89
C ILE A 151 -2.04 8.70 -4.31
N LEU A 152 -1.50 9.45 -3.35
CA LEU A 152 -1.04 10.82 -3.60
C LEU A 152 0.20 10.87 -4.51
N SER A 153 1.14 9.95 -4.32
CA SER A 153 2.31 9.91 -5.20
C SER A 153 1.94 9.49 -6.62
N SER A 154 1.09 8.49 -6.78
CA SER A 154 0.71 7.98 -8.11
C SER A 154 -0.10 8.99 -8.92
N CYS A 155 -1.02 9.74 -8.30
CA CYS A 155 -1.92 10.64 -8.99
C CYS A 155 -1.43 12.09 -9.06
N LEU A 156 -0.74 12.55 -8.01
CA LEU A 156 -0.33 13.95 -7.86
C LEU A 156 1.20 14.13 -7.88
N ASN A 157 1.94 13.04 -8.04
CA ASN A 157 3.41 13.02 -7.91
C ASN A 157 3.91 13.63 -6.59
N ALA A 158 3.05 13.61 -5.55
CA ALA A 158 3.38 14.16 -4.25
C ALA A 158 4.46 13.29 -3.55
N PRO A 159 5.49 13.90 -2.92
CA PRO A 159 6.69 13.19 -2.48
C PRO A 159 6.46 12.40 -1.17
N TYR A 160 5.49 11.51 -1.18
CA TYR A 160 5.19 10.61 -0.08
C TYR A 160 5.86 9.24 -0.26
N PRO A 161 6.62 8.76 0.75
CA PRO A 161 7.15 7.41 0.74
C PRO A 161 6.05 6.38 0.96
N ILE A 162 6.31 5.15 0.50
CA ILE A 162 5.44 3.99 0.75
C ILE A 162 6.22 2.90 1.50
N LEU A 163 5.50 2.04 2.21
CA LEU A 163 6.10 0.92 2.94
C LEU A 163 5.17 -0.31 2.96
N ASP A 164 4.90 -0.87 1.79
CA ASP A 164 4.19 -2.13 1.64
C ASP A 164 5.10 -3.35 1.91
N GLY A 165 4.59 -4.56 1.80
CA GLY A 165 5.36 -5.78 2.01
C GLY A 165 6.53 -5.97 1.04
N ASN A 166 6.45 -5.44 -0.18
CA ASN A 166 7.52 -5.47 -1.17
C ASN A 166 8.63 -4.49 -0.78
N VAL A 167 8.26 -3.26 -0.48
CA VAL A 167 9.18 -2.19 -0.06
C VAL A 167 9.89 -2.57 1.24
N LYS A 168 9.15 -3.08 2.25
CA LYS A 168 9.75 -3.61 3.49
C LYS A 168 10.85 -4.63 3.20
N ARG A 169 10.61 -5.56 2.30
CA ARG A 169 11.58 -6.60 1.93
C ARG A 169 12.79 -6.04 1.20
N VAL A 170 12.58 -5.14 0.22
CA VAL A 170 13.68 -4.50 -0.53
C VAL A 170 14.57 -3.70 0.43
N LEU A 171 14.00 -2.82 1.24
CA LEU A 171 14.75 -2.00 2.19
C LEU A 171 15.44 -2.83 3.27
N SER A 172 14.77 -3.87 3.81
CA SER A 172 15.38 -4.76 4.80
C SER A 172 16.62 -5.46 4.24
N ARG A 173 16.61 -5.85 2.97
CA ARG A 173 17.78 -6.49 2.33
C ARG A 173 18.85 -5.47 1.95
N TYR A 174 18.45 -4.35 1.36
CA TYR A 174 19.39 -3.34 0.91
C TYR A 174 20.22 -2.75 2.07
N PHE A 175 19.58 -2.45 3.19
CA PHE A 175 20.20 -1.91 4.38
C PHE A 175 20.55 -2.94 5.47
N ALA A 176 20.33 -4.22 5.24
CA ALA A 176 20.50 -5.31 6.22
C ALA A 176 19.78 -5.05 7.57
N VAL A 177 18.53 -4.55 7.51
CA VAL A 177 17.77 -4.21 8.71
C VAL A 177 17.36 -5.45 9.48
N SER A 178 17.89 -5.59 10.68
CA SER A 178 17.53 -6.66 11.63
C SER A 178 16.21 -6.39 12.33
N GLY A 179 15.56 -7.45 12.80
CA GLY A 179 14.27 -7.37 13.47
C GLY A 179 13.09 -7.68 12.56
N TRP A 180 12.00 -8.11 13.17
CA TRP A 180 10.78 -8.39 12.42
C TRP A 180 10.12 -7.08 11.94
N SER A 181 9.85 -6.98 10.65
CA SER A 181 9.30 -5.76 10.01
C SER A 181 7.88 -5.36 10.48
N GLY A 182 7.23 -6.13 11.33
CA GLY A 182 5.97 -5.79 12.01
C GLY A 182 6.15 -5.38 13.46
N ASP A 183 7.37 -5.34 13.98
CA ASP A 183 7.69 -4.70 15.25
C ASP A 183 7.73 -3.18 15.07
N LYS A 184 7.17 -2.44 16.04
CA LYS A 184 7.02 -0.98 15.98
C LYS A 184 8.33 -0.24 15.69
N LYS A 185 9.41 -0.64 16.37
CA LYS A 185 10.73 0.01 16.25
C LYS A 185 11.34 -0.27 14.87
N THR A 186 11.27 -1.53 14.43
CA THR A 186 11.77 -1.96 13.11
C THR A 186 10.95 -1.31 11.99
N GLU A 187 9.63 -1.24 12.11
CA GLU A 187 8.76 -0.59 11.13
C GLU A 187 9.03 0.90 11.04
N GLN A 188 9.20 1.59 12.16
CA GLN A 188 9.55 3.01 12.18
C GLN A 188 10.89 3.26 11.48
N HIS A 189 11.90 2.46 11.75
CA HIS A 189 13.19 2.56 11.06
C HIS A 189 13.07 2.33 9.55
N LEU A 190 12.26 1.36 9.12
CA LEU A 190 11.99 1.14 7.69
C LEU A 190 11.25 2.33 7.05
N TRP A 191 10.37 3.02 7.77
CA TRP A 191 9.75 4.26 7.30
C TRP A 191 10.76 5.39 7.11
N GLU A 192 11.71 5.53 8.03
CA GLU A 192 12.80 6.51 7.91
C GLU A 192 13.67 6.23 6.69
N LEU A 193 14.04 4.96 6.47
CA LEU A 193 14.78 4.54 5.30
C LEU A 193 13.99 4.74 4.00
N SER A 194 12.70 4.42 4.01
CA SER A 194 11.82 4.68 2.86
C SER A 194 11.78 6.17 2.53
N ALA A 195 11.60 7.03 3.53
CA ALA A 195 11.60 8.48 3.34
C ALA A 195 12.94 9.00 2.81
N LYS A 196 14.06 8.43 3.29
CA LYS A 196 15.41 8.79 2.88
C LYS A 196 15.69 8.49 1.40
N VAL A 197 15.19 7.36 0.88
CA VAL A 197 15.45 6.97 -0.52
C VAL A 197 14.40 7.50 -1.51
N THR A 198 13.24 7.96 -1.02
CA THR A 198 12.17 8.48 -1.89
C THR A 198 12.59 9.86 -2.44
N PRO A 199 12.69 10.04 -3.76
CA PRO A 199 13.07 11.31 -4.36
C PRO A 199 11.94 12.33 -4.26
N ILE A 200 12.24 13.60 -4.55
CA ILE A 200 11.24 14.68 -4.63
C ILE A 200 10.53 14.69 -5.98
N LEU A 201 11.23 14.28 -7.05
CA LEU A 201 10.72 14.23 -8.42
C LEU A 201 10.54 12.78 -8.85
N GLN A 202 9.66 12.52 -9.81
CA GLN A 202 9.37 11.19 -10.35
C GLN A 202 8.93 10.17 -9.27
N VAL A 203 8.24 10.65 -8.25
CA VAL A 203 7.86 9.83 -7.08
C VAL A 203 6.86 8.74 -7.45
N ALA A 204 5.95 9.03 -8.38
CA ALA A 204 5.00 8.05 -8.90
C ALA A 204 5.72 6.83 -9.49
N ASP A 205 6.68 7.07 -10.38
CA ASP A 205 7.47 6.03 -11.04
C ASP A 205 8.40 5.33 -10.04
N PHE A 206 9.01 6.07 -9.13
CA PHE A 206 9.86 5.52 -8.08
C PHE A 206 9.09 4.56 -7.15
N ASN A 207 7.93 4.96 -6.66
CA ASN A 207 7.12 4.12 -5.78
C ASN A 207 6.62 2.87 -6.52
N GLN A 208 6.21 3.02 -7.78
CA GLN A 208 5.85 1.87 -8.59
C GLN A 208 7.06 0.95 -8.82
N ALA A 209 8.22 1.51 -9.11
CA ALA A 209 9.46 0.76 -9.27
C ALA A 209 9.85 -0.02 -8.00
N MET A 210 9.66 0.56 -6.82
CA MET A 210 9.89 -0.10 -5.53
C MET A 210 8.96 -1.31 -5.34
N MET A 211 7.70 -1.19 -5.69
CA MET A 211 6.75 -2.32 -5.66
C MET A 211 7.11 -3.38 -6.69
N ASP A 212 7.46 -2.97 -7.90
CA ASP A 212 7.78 -3.86 -9.01
C ASP A 212 9.06 -4.66 -8.78
N ILE A 213 10.13 -4.01 -8.33
CA ILE A 213 11.38 -4.72 -8.04
C ILE A 213 11.18 -5.72 -6.91
N GLY A 214 10.37 -5.39 -5.90
CA GLY A 214 9.99 -6.32 -4.85
C GLY A 214 9.21 -7.52 -5.38
N ALA A 215 8.26 -7.30 -6.27
CA ALA A 215 7.41 -8.36 -6.81
C ALA A 215 8.12 -9.27 -7.82
N MET A 216 9.01 -8.72 -8.67
CA MET A 216 9.57 -9.44 -9.83
C MET A 216 11.01 -9.88 -9.67
N VAL A 217 11.81 -9.13 -8.93
CA VAL A 217 13.26 -9.36 -8.78
C VAL A 217 13.64 -9.73 -7.36
N CYS A 218 13.39 -8.86 -6.39
CA CYS A 218 13.69 -9.08 -4.98
C CYS A 218 12.60 -9.93 -4.31
N THR A 219 12.30 -11.09 -4.88
CA THR A 219 11.22 -11.99 -4.43
C THR A 219 11.52 -12.61 -3.07
N ARG A 220 10.47 -13.14 -2.41
CA ARG A 220 10.57 -13.66 -1.04
C ARG A 220 11.55 -14.80 -0.89
N SER A 221 11.47 -15.81 -1.74
CA SER A 221 12.20 -17.09 -1.59
C SER A 221 13.39 -17.24 -2.52
N LYS A 222 13.34 -16.71 -3.73
CA LYS A 222 14.39 -16.87 -4.75
C LYS A 222 14.65 -15.51 -5.41
N PRO A 223 15.32 -14.56 -4.74
CA PRO A 223 15.59 -13.26 -5.33
C PRO A 223 16.58 -13.39 -6.51
N LYS A 224 16.28 -12.66 -7.59
CA LYS A 224 17.09 -12.65 -8.81
C LYS A 224 18.12 -11.51 -8.71
N CYS A 225 19.06 -11.61 -7.75
CA CYS A 225 20.01 -10.55 -7.43
C CYS A 225 20.87 -10.11 -8.63
N GLN A 226 21.17 -11.01 -9.57
CA GLN A 226 21.92 -10.69 -10.79
C GLN A 226 21.19 -9.70 -11.71
N LEU A 227 19.85 -9.65 -11.66
CA LEU A 227 19.01 -8.73 -12.43
C LEU A 227 18.63 -7.46 -11.63
N CYS A 228 19.11 -7.35 -10.38
CA CYS A 228 18.74 -6.25 -9.50
C CYS A 228 19.60 -5.01 -9.75
N PRO A 229 19.01 -3.85 -10.07
CA PRO A 229 19.76 -2.62 -10.27
C PRO A 229 20.44 -2.12 -8.98
N LEU A 230 19.96 -2.58 -7.83
CA LEU A 230 20.47 -2.18 -6.51
C LEU A 230 21.56 -3.14 -5.96
N ARG A 231 21.99 -4.14 -6.74
CA ARG A 231 22.83 -5.25 -6.25
C ARG A 231 24.20 -4.80 -5.72
N VAL A 232 24.76 -3.73 -6.30
CA VAL A 232 26.14 -3.28 -6.01
C VAL A 232 26.27 -2.82 -4.56
N ASP A 233 25.29 -2.07 -4.07
CA ASP A 233 25.30 -1.51 -2.73
C ASP A 233 24.40 -2.27 -1.74
N CYS A 234 23.75 -3.35 -2.20
CA CYS A 234 22.83 -4.13 -1.38
C CYS A 234 23.58 -4.95 -0.35
N GLN A 235 23.47 -4.60 0.94
CA GLN A 235 24.19 -5.26 2.03
C GLN A 235 23.90 -6.76 2.12
N ALA A 236 22.65 -7.18 1.92
CA ALA A 236 22.31 -8.60 1.91
C ALA A 236 22.93 -9.35 0.72
N ASN A 237 23.12 -8.67 -0.43
CA ASN A 237 23.80 -9.27 -1.58
C ASN A 237 25.31 -9.38 -1.35
N LEU A 238 25.94 -8.33 -0.81
CA LEU A 238 27.38 -8.30 -0.52
C LEU A 238 27.79 -9.37 0.51
N THR A 239 26.88 -9.72 1.42
CA THR A 239 27.15 -10.69 2.51
C THR A 239 26.44 -12.04 2.31
N ASP A 240 25.90 -12.30 1.12
CA ASP A 240 25.09 -13.50 0.80
C ASP A 240 24.05 -13.86 1.87
N SER A 241 23.38 -12.86 2.39
CA SER A 241 22.45 -13.01 3.53
C SER A 241 20.99 -12.67 3.22
N GLN A 242 20.57 -12.72 1.95
CA GLN A 242 19.21 -12.39 1.51
C GLN A 242 18.13 -13.18 2.24
N ALA A 243 18.41 -14.43 2.59
CA ALA A 243 17.47 -15.31 3.30
C ALA A 243 17.21 -14.89 4.77
N LYS A 244 18.13 -14.09 5.35
CA LYS A 244 17.99 -13.55 6.72
C LYS A 244 17.02 -12.38 6.78
N TYR A 245 16.78 -11.68 5.64
CA TYR A 245 15.99 -10.45 5.60
C TYR A 245 14.75 -10.57 4.69
N PRO A 246 13.62 -10.01 5.11
CA PRO A 246 13.33 -9.51 6.46
C PRO A 246 13.30 -10.64 7.50
N THR A 247 13.66 -10.33 8.73
CA THR A 247 13.60 -11.28 9.85
C THR A 247 12.16 -11.81 10.00
N LYS A 248 12.02 -13.11 10.17
CA LYS A 248 10.72 -13.77 10.34
C LYS A 248 10.06 -13.33 11.64
N LYS A 249 8.72 -13.30 11.63
CA LYS A 249 7.94 -13.08 12.86
C LYS A 249 8.31 -14.12 13.90
N PRO A 250 8.59 -13.72 15.16
CA PRO A 250 8.79 -14.67 16.26
C PRO A 250 7.58 -15.60 16.40
N LYS A 251 7.83 -16.88 16.56
CA LYS A 251 6.75 -17.83 16.84
C LYS A 251 6.16 -17.52 18.21
N LYS A 252 4.84 -17.35 18.27
CA LYS A 252 4.15 -17.36 19.56
C LYS A 252 3.93 -18.82 19.99
N ASN A 253 4.26 -19.14 21.23
CA ASN A 253 3.77 -20.37 21.82
C ASN A 253 2.25 -20.25 21.94
N LEU A 254 1.54 -21.06 21.18
CA LEU A 254 0.09 -21.14 21.29
C LEU A 254 -0.22 -21.95 22.57
N PRO A 255 -1.13 -21.47 23.42
CA PRO A 255 -1.59 -22.28 24.54
C PRO A 255 -2.30 -23.54 23.98
N GLU A 256 -1.98 -24.69 24.54
CA GLU A 256 -2.75 -25.92 24.30
C GLU A 256 -4.16 -25.71 24.83
N ARG A 257 -5.15 -25.98 24.00
CA ARG A 257 -6.56 -25.95 24.38
C ARG A 257 -7.15 -27.31 24.08
N GLU A 258 -7.71 -27.93 25.11
CA GLU A 258 -8.53 -29.12 24.95
C GLU A 258 -9.97 -28.71 24.67
N SER A 259 -10.58 -29.34 23.65
CA SER A 259 -12.00 -29.11 23.31
C SER A 259 -12.70 -30.48 23.35
N TYR A 260 -13.79 -30.56 24.11
CA TYR A 260 -14.62 -31.76 24.23
C TYR A 260 -15.87 -31.56 23.38
N PHE A 261 -16.14 -32.53 22.52
CA PHE A 261 -17.36 -32.55 21.70
C PHE A 261 -18.27 -33.70 22.17
N LEU A 262 -19.50 -33.39 22.49
CA LEU A 262 -20.55 -34.40 22.77
C LEU A 262 -21.32 -34.65 21.47
N ILE A 263 -21.27 -35.88 20.97
CA ILE A 263 -22.05 -36.30 19.81
C ILE A 263 -23.25 -37.10 20.36
N LEU A 264 -24.45 -36.55 20.21
CA LEU A 264 -25.67 -37.25 20.52
C LEU A 264 -26.15 -37.97 19.27
N SER A 265 -26.16 -39.31 19.29
CA SER A 265 -26.82 -40.12 18.27
C SER A 265 -28.22 -40.55 18.78
N LYS A 266 -29.21 -40.53 17.87
CA LYS A 266 -30.54 -41.12 18.10
C LYS A 266 -30.46 -42.61 17.89
#